data_d62146801ac436e50663003c53098916
#
_entry.id   d62146801ac436e50663003c53098916
#
_cell.length_a   1.000
_cell.length_b   1.000
_cell.length_c   1.000
_cell.angle_alpha   90.00
_cell.angle_beta   90.00
_cell.angle_gamma   90.00
#
_symmetry.space_group_name_H-M   'P 1'
#
loop_
_entity.id
_entity.type
_entity.pdbx_description
1 polymer ?
#
loop_
_entity_poly.entity_id
_entity_poly.type
_entity_poly.pdbx_seq_one_letter_code
_entity_poly.pdbx_strand_id
1 'polypeptide(L)'
;MEGAADEIVRTVSDVATRLRAIHERAAGFKPSPTTWSIKEIVGHLIDSASNNHQRVVRAQCTTDLTFPGYEQDAWVRVQAYQDRDWRTLIDIWVFSNHQLADVVRRLPTSALDTPCRIGSADPVTLAFLVDDYVRHLHHHIAQIDDRSDWSR
;
A
#
# COMPACT_ATOMS: atom_id res chain seq x y z
N MET A 1 6.26 11.02 12.94
CA MET A 1 6.09 9.64 12.41
C MET A 1 5.10 8.78 13.20
N GLU A 2 5.00 8.97 14.54
CA GLU A 2 4.04 8.21 15.34
C GLU A 2 2.58 8.38 14.83
N GLY A 3 2.16 9.61 14.56
CA GLY A 3 0.83 9.86 13.97
C GLY A 3 0.57 9.18 12.64
N ALA A 4 1.58 9.12 11.74
CA ALA A 4 1.45 8.41 10.47
C ALA A 4 1.33 6.89 10.67
N ALA A 5 2.11 6.32 11.59
CA ALA A 5 2.03 4.90 11.93
C ALA A 5 0.66 4.53 12.53
N ASP A 6 0.14 5.35 13.43
CA ASP A 6 -1.18 5.13 14.03
C ASP A 6 -2.30 5.29 13.01
N GLU A 7 -2.15 6.21 12.06
CA GLU A 7 -3.10 6.38 10.96
C GLU A 7 -3.13 5.16 10.03
N ILE A 8 -1.95 4.62 9.66
CA ILE A 8 -1.88 3.39 8.86
C ILE A 8 -2.62 2.26 9.57
N VAL A 9 -2.31 2.00 10.86
CA VAL A 9 -2.93 0.90 11.63
C VAL A 9 -4.45 1.07 11.73
N ARG A 10 -4.92 2.26 12.08
CA ARG A 10 -6.36 2.56 12.21
C ARG A 10 -7.08 2.37 10.88
N THR A 11 -6.57 2.99 9.83
CA THR A 11 -7.15 2.92 8.47
C THR A 11 -7.23 1.48 7.99
N VAL A 12 -6.14 0.72 8.12
CA VAL A 12 -6.09 -0.67 7.67
C VAL A 12 -7.06 -1.55 8.45
N SER A 13 -7.17 -1.37 9.77
CA SER A 13 -8.08 -2.14 10.62
C SER A 13 -9.56 -1.90 10.26
N ASP A 14 -9.93 -0.63 10.06
CA ASP A 14 -11.29 -0.24 9.69
C ASP A 14 -11.67 -0.77 8.31
N VAL A 15 -10.77 -0.58 7.33
CA VAL A 15 -10.99 -1.03 5.96
C VAL A 15 -10.99 -2.55 5.85
N ALA A 16 -10.11 -3.26 6.57
CA ALA A 16 -10.11 -4.73 6.56
C ALA A 16 -11.44 -5.31 7.04
N THR A 17 -12.08 -4.70 8.04
CA THR A 17 -13.40 -5.11 8.50
C THR A 17 -14.43 -5.01 7.38
N ARG A 18 -14.41 -3.91 6.61
CA ARG A 18 -15.30 -3.69 5.47
C ARG A 18 -14.98 -4.64 4.32
N LEU A 19 -13.70 -4.84 3.97
CA LEU A 19 -13.27 -5.76 2.92
C LEU A 19 -13.72 -7.20 3.20
N ARG A 20 -13.64 -7.65 4.45
CA ARG A 20 -14.09 -9.01 4.84
C ARG A 20 -15.60 -9.22 4.70
N ALA A 21 -16.39 -8.16 4.66
CA ALA A 21 -17.82 -8.21 4.39
C ALA A 21 -18.15 -8.35 2.90
N ILE A 22 -17.20 -8.05 2.00
CA ILE A 22 -17.40 -8.20 0.56
C ILE A 22 -17.31 -9.67 0.17
N HIS A 23 -18.31 -10.14 -0.57
CA HIS A 23 -18.27 -11.49 -1.13
C HIS A 23 -17.17 -11.60 -2.21
N GLU A 24 -16.46 -12.71 -2.26
CA GLU A 24 -15.33 -12.92 -3.18
C GLU A 24 -15.67 -12.64 -4.64
N ARG A 25 -16.86 -13.03 -5.10
CA ARG A 25 -17.35 -12.76 -6.46
C ARG A 25 -17.44 -11.25 -6.75
N ALA A 26 -17.89 -10.46 -5.78
CA ALA A 26 -17.97 -9.01 -5.91
C ALA A 26 -16.59 -8.38 -5.88
N ALA A 27 -15.68 -8.85 -5.02
CA ALA A 27 -14.29 -8.39 -4.97
C ALA A 27 -13.53 -8.67 -6.29
N GLY A 28 -13.86 -9.76 -6.99
CA GLY A 28 -13.28 -10.13 -8.29
C GLY A 28 -13.97 -9.51 -9.50
N PHE A 29 -15.06 -8.77 -9.33
CA PHE A 29 -15.76 -8.16 -10.47
C PHE A 29 -14.94 -7.03 -11.09
N LYS A 30 -14.78 -7.08 -12.42
CA LYS A 30 -14.11 -6.03 -13.22
C LYS A 30 -15.16 -5.24 -14.00
N PRO A 31 -15.26 -3.92 -13.78
CA PRO A 31 -16.19 -3.06 -14.55
C PRO A 31 -15.89 -3.06 -16.05
N SER A 32 -14.61 -3.20 -16.42
CA SER A 32 -14.15 -3.38 -17.79
C SER A 32 -12.88 -4.23 -17.83
N PRO A 33 -12.45 -4.78 -18.96
CA PRO A 33 -11.21 -5.55 -19.06
C PRO A 33 -9.95 -4.79 -18.61
N THR A 34 -9.96 -3.47 -18.71
CA THR A 34 -8.82 -2.60 -18.37
C THR A 34 -8.95 -1.96 -16.98
N THR A 35 -10.07 -2.14 -16.29
CA THR A 35 -10.30 -1.59 -14.94
C THR A 35 -10.00 -2.67 -13.90
N TRP A 36 -9.16 -2.35 -12.94
CA TRP A 36 -8.84 -3.29 -11.85
C TRP A 36 -10.09 -3.68 -11.05
N SER A 37 -10.16 -4.94 -10.65
CA SER A 37 -11.10 -5.40 -9.63
C SER A 37 -10.69 -4.90 -8.24
N ILE A 38 -11.55 -5.06 -7.23
CA ILE A 38 -11.17 -4.77 -5.83
C ILE A 38 -10.00 -5.67 -5.40
N LYS A 39 -9.96 -6.95 -5.83
CA LYS A 39 -8.82 -7.84 -5.59
C LYS A 39 -7.51 -7.26 -6.13
N GLU A 40 -7.52 -6.74 -7.35
CA GLU A 40 -6.35 -6.14 -7.99
C GLU A 40 -5.93 -4.84 -7.30
N ILE A 41 -6.88 -4.01 -6.84
CA ILE A 41 -6.55 -2.80 -6.06
C ILE A 41 -5.90 -3.18 -4.72
N VAL A 42 -6.44 -4.14 -3.99
CA VAL A 42 -5.83 -4.63 -2.73
C VAL A 42 -4.47 -5.25 -3.00
N GLY A 43 -4.32 -5.99 -4.10
CA GLY A 43 -3.02 -6.52 -4.56
C GLY A 43 -1.99 -5.41 -4.81
N HIS A 44 -2.38 -4.34 -5.51
CA HIS A 44 -1.53 -3.16 -5.69
C HIS A 44 -1.17 -2.50 -4.35
N LEU A 45 -2.08 -2.45 -3.39
CA LEU A 45 -1.80 -1.94 -2.05
C LEU A 45 -0.83 -2.83 -1.26
N ILE A 46 -0.81 -4.15 -1.50
CA ILE A 46 0.22 -5.07 -0.97
C ILE A 46 1.59 -4.72 -1.58
N ASP A 47 1.67 -4.52 -2.90
CA ASP A 47 2.90 -4.13 -3.57
C ASP A 47 3.43 -2.80 -3.05
N SER A 48 2.54 -1.83 -2.88
CA SER A 48 2.88 -0.52 -2.31
C SER A 48 3.43 -0.64 -0.89
N ALA A 49 2.79 -1.40 -0.01
CA ALA A 49 3.26 -1.63 1.36
C ALA A 49 4.64 -2.30 1.37
N SER A 50 4.85 -3.33 0.54
CA SER A 50 6.12 -4.05 0.43
C SER A 50 7.26 -3.15 -0.05
N ASN A 51 7.04 -2.36 -1.12
CA ASN A 51 8.04 -1.44 -1.63
C ASN A 51 8.36 -0.33 -0.63
N ASN A 52 7.36 0.25 0.01
CA ASN A 52 7.57 1.30 1.00
C ASN A 52 8.24 0.77 2.27
N HIS A 53 7.93 -0.44 2.71
CA HIS A 53 8.66 -1.09 3.79
C HIS A 53 10.16 -1.18 3.47
N GLN A 54 10.52 -1.65 2.26
CA GLN A 54 11.91 -1.73 1.81
C GLN A 54 12.58 -0.35 1.77
N ARG A 55 11.90 0.66 1.22
CA ARG A 55 12.40 2.05 1.15
C ARG A 55 12.69 2.61 2.54
N VAL A 56 11.73 2.48 3.45
CA VAL A 56 11.84 2.99 4.82
C VAL A 56 12.96 2.31 5.60
N VAL A 57 13.10 0.97 5.49
CA VAL A 57 14.18 0.24 6.17
C VAL A 57 15.54 0.64 5.59
N ARG A 58 15.68 0.65 4.27
CA ARG A 58 16.96 0.95 3.60
C ARG A 58 17.42 2.38 3.81
N ALA A 59 16.50 3.34 3.81
CA ALA A 59 16.83 4.76 4.02
C ALA A 59 17.44 5.02 5.41
N GLN A 60 17.15 4.18 6.39
CA GLN A 60 17.78 4.26 7.72
C GLN A 60 19.22 3.73 7.78
N CYS A 61 19.61 2.99 6.75
CA CYS A 61 20.94 2.34 6.67
C CYS A 61 21.89 3.05 5.68
N THR A 62 21.50 4.20 5.15
CA THR A 62 22.30 4.96 4.17
C THR A 62 22.12 6.47 4.39
N THR A 63 23.02 7.25 3.83
CA THR A 63 22.94 8.72 3.79
C THR A 63 22.19 9.25 2.57
N ASP A 64 21.96 8.40 1.57
CA ASP A 64 21.26 8.71 0.31
C ASP A 64 20.69 7.39 -0.24
N LEU A 65 19.38 7.31 -0.38
CA LEU A 65 18.71 6.13 -0.93
C LEU A 65 18.41 6.30 -2.41
N THR A 66 18.91 5.39 -3.24
CA THR A 66 18.37 5.18 -4.58
C THR A 66 17.65 3.83 -4.63
N PHE A 67 16.38 3.83 -5.02
CA PHE A 67 15.54 2.65 -5.06
C PHE A 67 14.75 2.60 -6.39
N PRO A 68 14.60 1.43 -7.03
CA PRO A 68 13.88 1.33 -8.29
C PRO A 68 12.38 1.68 -8.14
N GLY A 69 11.82 2.28 -9.19
CA GLY A 69 10.38 2.32 -9.39
C GLY A 69 9.86 0.97 -9.89
N TYR A 70 8.56 0.83 -10.03
CA TYR A 70 7.93 -0.35 -10.64
C TYR A 70 6.68 0.03 -11.43
N GLU A 71 6.41 -0.75 -12.47
CA GLU A 71 5.21 -0.61 -13.29
C GLU A 71 4.05 -1.36 -12.62
N GLN A 72 3.12 -0.60 -12.04
CA GLN A 72 2.05 -1.15 -11.20
C GLN A 72 1.15 -2.16 -11.93
N ASP A 73 0.77 -1.88 -13.20
CA ASP A 73 -0.08 -2.81 -13.97
C ASP A 73 0.63 -4.12 -14.28
N ALA A 74 1.94 -4.06 -14.56
CA ALA A 74 2.75 -5.25 -14.79
C ALA A 74 2.86 -6.09 -13.52
N TRP A 75 3.05 -5.45 -12.35
CA TRP A 75 3.15 -6.13 -11.08
C TRP A 75 1.84 -6.82 -10.69
N VAL A 76 0.72 -6.11 -10.78
CA VAL A 76 -0.61 -6.67 -10.51
C VAL A 76 -0.88 -7.90 -11.39
N ARG A 77 -0.55 -7.81 -12.68
CA ARG A 77 -0.75 -8.91 -13.63
C ARG A 77 0.15 -10.11 -13.35
N VAL A 78 1.46 -9.89 -13.12
CA VAL A 78 2.44 -10.98 -12.90
C VAL A 78 2.14 -11.73 -11.61
N GLN A 79 1.67 -11.05 -10.58
CA GLN A 79 1.30 -11.66 -9.31
C GLN A 79 -0.08 -12.31 -9.31
N ALA A 80 -0.85 -12.13 -10.40
CA ALA A 80 -2.16 -12.76 -10.61
C ALA A 80 -3.13 -12.54 -9.43
N TYR A 81 -3.18 -11.31 -8.93
CA TYR A 81 -4.03 -10.99 -7.77
C TYR A 81 -5.51 -11.28 -8.01
N GLN A 82 -5.97 -11.17 -9.24
CA GLN A 82 -7.32 -11.52 -9.65
C GLN A 82 -7.72 -12.96 -9.28
N ASP A 83 -6.77 -13.88 -9.35
CA ASP A 83 -7.02 -15.32 -9.17
C ASP A 83 -6.74 -15.81 -7.74
N ARG A 84 -6.28 -14.92 -6.86
CA ARG A 84 -5.97 -15.28 -5.47
C ARG A 84 -7.22 -15.32 -4.60
N ASP A 85 -7.16 -16.12 -3.54
CA ASP A 85 -8.18 -16.15 -2.49
C ASP A 85 -8.33 -14.78 -1.83
N TRP A 86 -9.57 -14.32 -1.72
CA TRP A 86 -9.87 -12.95 -1.27
C TRP A 86 -9.47 -12.70 0.19
N ARG A 87 -9.73 -13.67 1.08
CA ARG A 87 -9.39 -13.53 2.50
C ARG A 87 -7.88 -13.50 2.70
N THR A 88 -7.15 -14.33 1.98
CA THR A 88 -5.69 -14.36 1.98
C THR A 88 -5.11 -13.01 1.53
N LEU A 89 -5.67 -12.37 0.49
CA LEU A 89 -5.23 -11.03 0.06
C LEU A 89 -5.40 -9.99 1.17
N ILE A 90 -6.57 -9.99 1.83
CA ILE A 90 -6.82 -9.06 2.93
C ILE A 90 -5.81 -9.28 4.06
N ASP A 91 -5.55 -10.51 4.44
CA ASP A 91 -4.63 -10.83 5.53
C ASP A 91 -3.19 -10.40 5.20
N ILE A 92 -2.70 -10.67 3.98
CA ILE A 92 -1.38 -10.20 3.53
C ILE A 92 -1.31 -8.67 3.58
N TRP A 93 -2.33 -7.98 3.08
CA TRP A 93 -2.39 -6.52 3.10
C TRP A 93 -2.35 -5.97 4.54
N VAL A 94 -3.11 -6.53 5.44
CA VAL A 94 -3.13 -6.14 6.87
C VAL A 94 -1.76 -6.34 7.50
N PHE A 95 -1.17 -7.54 7.38
CA PHE A 95 0.14 -7.83 7.99
C PHE A 95 1.25 -6.96 7.42
N SER A 96 1.29 -6.75 6.11
CA SER A 96 2.30 -5.90 5.46
C SER A 96 2.24 -4.46 5.96
N ASN A 97 1.05 -3.92 6.14
CA ASN A 97 0.86 -2.57 6.66
C ASN A 97 1.20 -2.44 8.15
N HIS A 98 0.85 -3.43 8.96
CA HIS A 98 1.25 -3.43 10.38
C HIS A 98 2.77 -3.48 10.52
N GLN A 99 3.46 -4.29 9.71
CA GLN A 99 4.92 -4.34 9.69
C GLN A 99 5.52 -3.00 9.27
N LEU A 100 4.99 -2.36 8.23
CA LEU A 100 5.43 -1.03 7.80
C LEU A 100 5.19 0.01 8.90
N ALA A 101 4.01 0.04 9.50
CA ALA A 101 3.68 0.96 10.60
C ALA A 101 4.61 0.80 11.79
N ASP A 102 4.97 -0.43 12.15
CA ASP A 102 5.92 -0.70 13.22
C ASP A 102 7.32 -0.13 12.94
N VAL A 103 7.80 -0.21 11.71
CA VAL A 103 9.07 0.40 11.31
C VAL A 103 8.96 1.93 11.31
N VAL A 104 7.88 2.49 10.75
CA VAL A 104 7.64 3.94 10.72
C VAL A 104 7.57 4.52 12.14
N ARG A 105 6.94 3.84 13.08
CA ARG A 105 6.84 4.28 14.48
C ARG A 105 8.21 4.43 15.15
N ARG A 106 9.16 3.59 14.77
CA ARG A 106 10.52 3.57 15.33
C ARG A 106 11.54 4.39 14.56
N LEU A 107 11.11 5.15 13.54
CA LEU A 107 12.02 5.98 12.75
C LEU A 107 12.71 7.03 13.65
N PRO A 108 14.05 7.04 13.69
CA PRO A 108 14.77 8.09 14.40
C PRO A 108 14.62 9.43 13.66
N THR A 109 14.52 10.52 14.40
CA THR A 109 14.40 11.87 13.82
C THR A 109 15.54 12.18 12.84
N SER A 110 16.74 11.67 13.09
CA SER A 110 17.91 11.86 12.24
C SER A 110 17.80 11.21 10.84
N ALA A 111 16.90 10.25 10.66
CA ALA A 111 16.67 9.62 9.35
C ALA A 111 15.60 10.33 8.50
N LEU A 112 14.82 11.23 9.08
CA LEU A 112 13.67 11.85 8.41
C LEU A 112 14.05 12.66 7.18
N ASP A 113 15.21 13.29 7.20
CA ASP A 113 15.73 14.11 6.11
C ASP A 113 16.59 13.33 5.10
N THR A 114 16.74 12.00 5.25
CA THR A 114 17.48 11.17 4.30
C THR A 114 16.92 11.35 2.90
N PRO A 115 17.74 11.78 1.93
CA PRO A 115 17.32 11.91 0.53
C PRO A 115 16.97 10.53 -0.05
N CYS A 116 15.83 10.44 -0.71
CA CYS A 116 15.33 9.21 -1.31
C CYS A 116 14.94 9.49 -2.77
N ARG A 117 15.65 8.86 -3.71
CA ARG A 117 15.34 8.88 -5.14
C ARG A 117 14.66 7.59 -5.54
N ILE A 118 13.43 7.67 -6.00
CA ILE A 118 12.65 6.50 -6.45
C ILE A 118 12.53 6.53 -7.98
N GLY A 119 13.11 5.53 -8.64
CA GLY A 119 13.17 5.47 -10.10
C GLY A 119 13.91 6.68 -10.67
N SER A 120 13.28 7.38 -11.62
CA SER A 120 13.80 8.58 -12.26
C SER A 120 13.32 9.90 -11.63
N ALA A 121 12.53 9.84 -10.55
CA ALA A 121 12.01 11.04 -9.90
C ALA A 121 13.10 11.83 -9.17
N ASP A 122 12.84 13.12 -8.93
CA ASP A 122 13.72 13.92 -8.08
C ASP A 122 13.72 13.39 -6.65
N PRO A 123 14.85 13.54 -5.91
CA PRO A 123 14.91 13.09 -4.53
C PRO A 123 13.92 13.83 -3.65
N VAL A 124 13.29 13.08 -2.75
CA VAL A 124 12.44 13.59 -1.68
C VAL A 124 12.98 13.11 -0.33
N THR A 125 12.51 13.65 0.78
CA THR A 125 12.92 13.17 2.11
C THR A 125 12.23 11.85 2.47
N LEU A 126 12.81 11.09 3.39
CA LEU A 126 12.16 9.92 3.95
C LEU A 126 10.83 10.27 4.63
N ALA A 127 10.75 11.42 5.33
CA ALA A 127 9.51 11.91 5.90
C ALA A 127 8.42 12.07 4.82
N PHE A 128 8.77 12.68 3.70
CA PHE A 128 7.84 12.84 2.57
C PHE A 128 7.34 11.49 2.03
N LEU A 129 8.22 10.48 1.91
CA LEU A 129 7.82 9.14 1.44
C LEU A 129 6.81 8.48 2.36
N VAL A 130 6.95 8.65 3.68
CA VAL A 130 5.97 8.13 4.65
C VAL A 130 4.61 8.83 4.50
N ASP A 131 4.61 10.15 4.41
CA ASP A 131 3.37 10.91 4.23
C ASP A 131 2.71 10.62 2.87
N ASP A 132 3.51 10.44 1.83
CA ASP A 132 3.04 10.07 0.50
C ASP A 132 2.42 8.66 0.48
N TYR A 133 2.99 7.73 1.24
CA TYR A 133 2.41 6.40 1.41
C TYR A 133 1.01 6.47 2.03
N VAL A 134 0.81 7.28 3.07
CA VAL A 134 -0.50 7.46 3.71
C VAL A 134 -1.51 8.05 2.72
N ARG A 135 -1.11 9.08 1.95
CA ARG A 135 -1.99 9.67 0.91
C ARG A 135 -2.36 8.65 -0.17
N HIS A 136 -1.38 7.86 -0.64
CA HIS A 136 -1.58 6.81 -1.63
C HIS A 136 -2.53 5.71 -1.12
N LEU A 137 -2.39 5.30 0.14
CA LEU A 137 -3.28 4.36 0.79
C LEU A 137 -4.74 4.86 0.77
N HIS A 138 -4.97 6.10 1.20
CA HIS A 138 -6.30 6.71 1.18
C HIS A 138 -6.87 6.87 -0.23
N HIS A 139 -6.04 7.23 -1.21
CA HIS A 139 -6.46 7.34 -2.60
C HIS A 139 -7.06 6.03 -3.14
N HIS A 140 -6.38 4.92 -2.92
CA HIS A 140 -6.88 3.62 -3.40
C HIS A 140 -8.04 3.06 -2.57
N ILE A 141 -8.12 3.38 -1.29
CA ILE A 141 -9.29 3.07 -0.47
C ILE A 141 -10.53 3.81 -1.01
N ALA A 142 -10.40 5.10 -1.35
CA ALA A 142 -11.48 5.85 -1.98
C ALA A 142 -11.93 5.23 -3.31
N GLN A 143 -11.01 4.72 -4.14
CA GLN A 143 -11.37 3.98 -5.36
C GLN A 143 -12.17 2.70 -5.08
N ILE A 144 -11.90 2.03 -3.96
CA ILE A 144 -12.69 0.90 -3.53
C ILE A 144 -14.07 1.36 -3.06
N ASP A 145 -14.14 2.45 -2.31
CA ASP A 145 -15.39 3.00 -1.77
C ASP A 145 -16.34 3.53 -2.85
N ASP A 146 -15.80 4.14 -3.89
CA ASP A 146 -16.57 4.64 -5.05
C ASP A 146 -17.24 3.52 -5.87
N ARG A 147 -16.84 2.28 -5.66
CA ARG A 147 -17.49 1.12 -6.24
C ARG A 147 -18.70 0.72 -5.39
N SER A 148 -19.69 1.58 -5.34
CA SER A 148 -20.88 1.55 -4.49
C SER A 148 -21.79 0.31 -4.59
N ASP A 149 -21.37 -0.76 -5.28
CA ASP A 149 -22.10 -2.02 -5.39
C ASP A 149 -21.70 -3.10 -4.37
N TRP A 150 -21.16 -2.69 -3.22
CA TRP A 150 -20.77 -3.59 -2.12
C TRP A 150 -21.95 -4.41 -1.55
N SER A 151 -23.17 -3.97 -1.78
CA SER A 151 -24.39 -4.51 -1.17
C SER A 151 -25.25 -5.38 -2.11
N ARG A 152 -24.74 -5.76 -3.28
CA ARG A 152 -25.50 -6.62 -4.21
C ARG A 152 -24.91 -7.99 -4.41
#